data_49075bd2799b743ae71735b80c7702d7
#
_entry.id   49075bd2799b743ae71735b80c7702d7
#
_cell.length_a   1.000
_cell.length_b   1.000
_cell.length_c   1.000
_cell.angle_alpha   90.00
_cell.angle_beta   90.00
_cell.angle_gamma   90.00
#
_symmetry.space_group_name_H-M   'P 1'
#
loop_
_entity.id
_entity.type
_entity.pdbx_description
1 polymer ?
#
loop_
_entity_poly.entity_id
_entity_poly.type
_entity_poly.pdbx_seq_one_letter_code
_entity_poly.pdbx_strand_id
1 'polypeptide(L)'
;MSKTKERRRPYRKRDNSLWWIVGIAVGATALLIVLSNISAGRLGDIIVPETILTDQELGADRNVRGSADAPVELVEFSDFRCPACMDANSVLSSYISQLVDEGTARFVHKHMLVIDRENTSLNAAEAAECAADQGYYWAFHDMLFANQPAQGTKWSRDAMKQYAKALGLDTGAFNQCMDSQKYREKVLADSAEGYGTPGITGTPSFLVNGTLLRLQRSYLEVVDAVQAAAGLSTGQAGQ
;
A
#
# COMPACT_ATOMS: atom_id res chain seq x y z
N MET A 1 -23.06 70.40 -67.17
CA MET A 1 -23.59 69.30 -66.33
C MET A 1 -22.43 68.30 -66.13
N SER A 2 -21.72 68.41 -65.05
CA SER A 2 -20.61 67.54 -64.69
C SER A 2 -21.12 66.39 -63.80
N LYS A 3 -20.96 65.17 -64.25
CA LYS A 3 -21.31 64.00 -63.49
C LYS A 3 -20.12 63.59 -62.59
N THR A 4 -20.22 63.82 -61.31
CA THR A 4 -19.23 63.35 -60.30
C THR A 4 -19.28 61.79 -60.15
N LYS A 5 -18.19 61.15 -60.49
CA LYS A 5 -18.03 59.66 -60.39
C LYS A 5 -17.66 59.28 -58.98
N GLU A 6 -18.62 58.76 -58.21
CA GLU A 6 -18.48 58.34 -56.85
C GLU A 6 -17.56 57.08 -56.83
N ARG A 7 -16.38 57.17 -56.22
CA ARG A 7 -15.44 56.02 -56.03
C ARG A 7 -15.91 55.19 -54.83
N ARG A 8 -16.45 54.02 -55.10
CA ARG A 8 -16.72 53.02 -54.06
C ARG A 8 -15.41 52.52 -53.48
N ARG A 9 -15.21 52.67 -52.17
CA ARG A 9 -14.06 52.05 -51.42
C ARG A 9 -14.17 50.55 -51.45
N PRO A 10 -13.09 49.78 -51.70
CA PRO A 10 -13.13 48.31 -51.65
C PRO A 10 -13.38 47.85 -50.22
N TYR A 11 -14.34 46.92 -50.03
CA TYR A 11 -14.63 46.25 -48.78
C TYR A 11 -13.40 45.38 -48.43
N ARG A 12 -12.69 45.73 -47.35
CA ARG A 12 -11.57 44.94 -46.80
C ARG A 12 -12.14 43.73 -46.11
N LYS A 13 -12.05 42.55 -46.69
CA LYS A 13 -12.36 41.30 -46.03
C LYS A 13 -11.52 41.20 -44.75
N ARG A 14 -12.23 41.09 -43.64
CA ARG A 14 -11.59 40.87 -42.33
C ARG A 14 -10.99 39.47 -42.36
N ASP A 15 -9.66 39.40 -42.30
CA ASP A 15 -8.93 38.13 -42.28
C ASP A 15 -9.15 37.47 -40.91
N ASN A 16 -10.00 36.43 -40.87
CA ASN A 16 -10.31 35.69 -39.65
C ASN A 16 -9.34 34.51 -39.42
N SER A 17 -8.27 34.40 -40.20
CA SER A 17 -7.32 33.30 -40.11
C SER A 17 -6.66 33.17 -38.72
N LEU A 18 -6.39 34.33 -38.09
CA LEU A 18 -5.80 34.37 -36.75
C LEU A 18 -6.71 33.73 -35.68
N TRP A 19 -8.01 33.94 -35.80
CA TRP A 19 -8.99 33.36 -34.85
C TRP A 19 -9.12 31.86 -34.97
N TRP A 20 -8.93 31.31 -36.17
CA TRP A 20 -8.88 29.86 -36.39
C TRP A 20 -7.64 29.24 -35.77
N ILE A 21 -6.47 29.89 -35.88
CA ILE A 21 -5.21 29.43 -35.27
C ILE A 21 -5.32 29.42 -33.73
N VAL A 22 -5.89 30.51 -33.15
CA VAL A 22 -6.13 30.61 -31.71
C VAL A 22 -7.12 29.55 -31.25
N GLY A 23 -8.20 29.30 -31.99
CA GLY A 23 -9.18 28.25 -31.67
C GLY A 23 -8.58 26.84 -31.68
N ILE A 24 -7.72 26.52 -32.67
CA ILE A 24 -7.04 25.22 -32.73
C ILE A 24 -6.03 25.08 -31.57
N ALA A 25 -5.26 26.13 -31.24
CA ALA A 25 -4.33 26.09 -30.12
C ALA A 25 -5.02 25.88 -28.78
N VAL A 26 -6.11 26.58 -28.52
CA VAL A 26 -6.92 26.42 -27.29
C VAL A 26 -7.58 25.02 -27.25
N GLY A 27 -8.08 24.52 -28.38
CA GLY A 27 -8.63 23.18 -28.49
C GLY A 27 -7.59 22.10 -28.22
N ALA A 28 -6.38 22.26 -28.77
CA ALA A 28 -5.28 21.30 -28.54
C ALA A 28 -4.79 21.30 -27.09
N THR A 29 -4.67 22.47 -26.45
CA THR A 29 -4.32 22.53 -25.02
C THR A 29 -5.40 21.96 -24.13
N ALA A 30 -6.68 22.22 -24.40
CA ALA A 30 -7.79 21.62 -23.67
C ALA A 30 -7.82 20.10 -23.84
N LEU A 31 -7.57 19.59 -25.05
CA LEU A 31 -7.47 18.14 -25.32
C LEU A 31 -6.30 17.51 -24.58
N LEU A 32 -5.12 18.15 -24.54
CA LEU A 32 -3.95 17.66 -23.80
C LEU A 32 -4.23 17.64 -22.29
N ILE A 33 -4.91 18.63 -21.73
CA ILE A 33 -5.32 18.65 -20.32
C ILE A 33 -6.32 17.52 -20.04
N VAL A 34 -7.30 17.29 -20.91
CA VAL A 34 -8.26 16.21 -20.77
C VAL A 34 -7.56 14.84 -20.89
N LEU A 35 -6.66 14.66 -21.85
CA LEU A 35 -5.88 13.43 -22.02
C LEU A 35 -4.94 13.19 -20.84
N SER A 36 -4.30 14.21 -20.29
CA SER A 36 -3.46 14.08 -19.10
C SER A 36 -4.28 13.70 -17.85
N ASN A 37 -5.51 14.19 -17.73
CA ASN A 37 -6.42 13.81 -16.64
C ASN A 37 -7.05 12.41 -16.82
N ILE A 38 -7.19 11.93 -18.06
CA ILE A 38 -7.67 10.57 -18.34
C ILE A 38 -6.55 9.54 -18.13
N SER A 39 -5.28 9.92 -18.41
CA SER A 39 -4.11 9.06 -18.21
C SER A 39 -3.69 8.95 -16.74
N ALA A 40 -3.98 9.97 -15.92
CA ALA A 40 -3.98 9.85 -14.47
C ALA A 40 -5.27 9.09 -14.12
N GLY A 41 -5.24 7.76 -14.26
CA GLY A 41 -6.31 6.92 -13.72
C GLY A 41 -6.57 7.43 -12.31
N ARG A 42 -7.81 7.86 -12.02
CA ARG A 42 -8.23 8.29 -10.69
C ARG A 42 -8.00 7.14 -9.72
N LEU A 43 -6.78 7.04 -9.20
CA LEU A 43 -6.54 6.50 -7.89
C LEU A 43 -7.29 7.49 -6.99
N GLY A 44 -8.32 7.03 -6.29
CA GLY A 44 -8.95 7.82 -5.24
C GLY A 44 -7.87 8.42 -4.35
N ASP A 45 -8.19 9.41 -3.56
CA ASP A 45 -7.21 10.05 -2.69
C ASP A 45 -6.46 8.98 -1.89
N ILE A 46 -5.16 8.83 -2.17
CA ILE A 46 -4.32 7.85 -1.48
C ILE A 46 -4.14 8.35 -0.05
N ILE A 47 -4.53 7.54 0.92
CA ILE A 47 -4.31 7.82 2.34
C ILE A 47 -2.84 7.53 2.63
N VAL A 48 -2.09 8.55 2.95
CA VAL A 48 -0.69 8.44 3.42
C VAL A 48 -0.71 8.53 4.94
N PRO A 49 -0.02 7.63 5.66
CA PRO A 49 0.10 7.73 7.12
C PRO A 49 0.64 9.10 7.55
N GLU A 50 0.08 9.67 8.64
CA GLU A 50 0.53 10.98 9.17
C GLU A 50 1.99 10.94 9.60
N THR A 51 2.44 9.81 10.14
CA THR A 51 3.82 9.58 10.52
C THR A 51 4.40 8.48 9.66
N ILE A 52 5.43 8.79 8.90
CA ILE A 52 6.18 7.84 8.10
C ILE A 52 7.49 7.58 8.84
N LEU A 53 7.60 6.38 9.42
CA LEU A 53 8.84 5.91 10.05
C LEU A 53 9.53 4.90 9.14
N THR A 54 10.86 4.99 9.07
CA THR A 54 11.68 3.99 8.40
C THR A 54 11.74 2.70 9.22
N ASP A 55 12.06 1.59 8.56
CA ASP A 55 12.26 0.31 9.24
C ASP A 55 13.35 0.43 10.32
N GLN A 56 14.40 1.24 10.06
CA GLN A 56 15.47 1.50 11.04
C GLN A 56 14.95 2.23 12.30
N GLU A 57 14.09 3.25 12.14
CA GLU A 57 13.49 3.98 13.27
C GLU A 57 12.55 3.09 14.09
N LEU A 58 11.96 2.06 13.46
CA LEU A 58 11.11 1.06 14.10
C LEU A 58 11.89 -0.13 14.68
N GLY A 59 13.24 -0.13 14.60
CA GLY A 59 14.05 -1.30 14.97
C GLY A 59 13.69 -2.55 14.16
N ALA A 60 13.30 -2.34 12.90
CA ALA A 60 12.85 -3.40 12.02
C ALA A 60 13.91 -3.74 10.96
N ASP A 61 13.89 -4.99 10.52
CA ASP A 61 14.61 -5.47 9.33
C ASP A 61 13.58 -6.09 8.38
N ARG A 62 13.23 -5.32 7.34
CA ARG A 62 12.19 -5.70 6.38
C ARG A 62 10.84 -6.00 7.07
N ASN A 63 10.29 -7.20 6.87
CA ASN A 63 9.04 -7.68 7.44
C ASN A 63 9.15 -8.17 8.89
N VAL A 64 10.26 -7.88 9.58
CA VAL A 64 10.51 -8.28 10.97
C VAL A 64 10.72 -7.06 11.85
N ARG A 65 10.06 -6.98 12.99
CA ARG A 65 10.24 -5.95 14.03
C ARG A 65 10.69 -6.59 15.33
N GLY A 66 11.59 -5.91 16.03
CA GLY A 66 12.07 -6.33 17.34
C GLY A 66 13.34 -7.17 17.30
N SER A 67 13.90 -7.39 18.48
CA SER A 67 15.17 -8.07 18.65
C SER A 67 15.08 -9.56 18.30
N ALA A 68 16.15 -10.09 17.71
CA ALA A 68 16.30 -11.54 17.54
C ALA A 68 16.37 -12.30 18.88
N ASP A 69 16.75 -11.61 19.96
CA ASP A 69 16.87 -12.17 21.32
C ASP A 69 15.56 -12.05 22.12
N ALA A 70 14.48 -11.54 21.54
CA ALA A 70 13.18 -11.45 22.20
C ALA A 70 12.68 -12.85 22.61
N PRO A 71 12.13 -13.01 23.83
CA PRO A 71 11.72 -14.34 24.34
C PRO A 71 10.55 -14.94 23.56
N VAL A 72 9.79 -14.14 22.82
CA VAL A 72 8.62 -14.59 22.07
C VAL A 72 8.74 -14.17 20.61
N GLU A 73 8.55 -15.14 19.70
CA GLU A 73 8.32 -14.88 18.27
C GLU A 73 6.83 -14.92 17.98
N LEU A 74 6.29 -13.81 17.51
CA LEU A 74 4.93 -13.69 16.99
C LEU A 74 4.99 -13.63 15.46
N VAL A 75 4.46 -14.64 14.79
CA VAL A 75 4.33 -14.67 13.32
C VAL A 75 2.88 -14.45 12.94
N GLU A 76 2.64 -13.53 12.02
CA GLU A 76 1.34 -13.33 11.38
C GLU A 76 1.41 -13.72 9.91
N PHE A 77 0.54 -14.66 9.48
CA PHE A 77 0.24 -14.88 8.08
C PHE A 77 -0.93 -14.00 7.68
N SER A 78 -0.71 -13.09 6.73
CA SER A 78 -1.62 -11.99 6.40
C SER A 78 -1.74 -11.76 4.90
N ASP A 79 -2.88 -11.22 4.48
CA ASP A 79 -3.13 -10.76 3.12
C ASP A 79 -3.57 -9.30 3.17
N PHE A 80 -2.85 -8.41 2.50
CA PHE A 80 -3.19 -6.98 2.45
C PHE A 80 -4.58 -6.69 1.89
N ARG A 81 -5.20 -7.64 1.17
CA ARG A 81 -6.56 -7.55 0.65
C ARG A 81 -7.63 -8.14 1.56
N CYS A 82 -7.23 -8.85 2.62
CA CYS A 82 -8.15 -9.50 3.54
C CYS A 82 -8.75 -8.48 4.53
N PRO A 83 -10.08 -8.28 4.57
CA PRO A 83 -10.70 -7.36 5.53
C PRO A 83 -10.42 -7.74 6.97
N ALA A 84 -10.41 -9.02 7.30
CA ALA A 84 -10.10 -9.51 8.64
C ALA A 84 -8.66 -9.19 9.07
N CYS A 85 -7.70 -9.15 8.11
CA CYS A 85 -6.33 -8.71 8.39
C CYS A 85 -6.26 -7.22 8.67
N MET A 86 -7.02 -6.41 7.94
CA MET A 86 -7.15 -4.96 8.22
C MET A 86 -7.72 -4.73 9.61
N ASP A 87 -8.79 -5.46 9.99
CA ASP A 87 -9.39 -5.37 11.32
C ASP A 87 -8.38 -5.79 12.39
N ALA A 88 -7.64 -6.89 12.19
CA ALA A 88 -6.60 -7.33 13.10
C ALA A 88 -5.51 -6.27 13.26
N ASN A 89 -5.00 -5.71 12.15
CA ASN A 89 -4.00 -4.65 12.18
C ASN A 89 -4.51 -3.42 12.95
N SER A 90 -5.76 -3.00 12.74
CA SER A 90 -6.35 -1.85 13.44
C SER A 90 -6.44 -2.04 14.95
N VAL A 91 -6.64 -3.28 15.42
CA VAL A 91 -6.71 -3.62 16.84
C VAL A 91 -5.33 -3.83 17.45
N LEU A 92 -4.43 -4.51 16.73
CA LEU A 92 -3.19 -5.06 17.30
C LEU A 92 -1.97 -4.16 17.09
N SER A 93 -1.95 -3.25 16.11
CA SER A 93 -0.73 -2.51 15.74
C SER A 93 -0.05 -1.79 16.90
N SER A 94 -0.81 -1.12 17.77
CA SER A 94 -0.28 -0.44 18.95
C SER A 94 0.24 -1.41 20.01
N TYR A 95 -0.47 -2.51 20.25
CA TYR A 95 -0.05 -3.53 21.22
C TYR A 95 1.20 -4.27 20.76
N ILE A 96 1.27 -4.62 19.46
CA ILE A 96 2.46 -5.26 18.88
C ILE A 96 3.65 -4.30 18.98
N SER A 97 3.46 -3.01 18.67
CA SER A 97 4.52 -2.01 18.82
C SER A 97 5.02 -1.96 20.28
N GLN A 98 4.11 -1.91 21.24
CA GLN A 98 4.48 -1.92 22.64
C GLN A 98 5.28 -3.19 23.04
N LEU A 99 4.81 -4.38 22.66
CA LEU A 99 5.50 -5.65 22.97
C LEU A 99 6.90 -5.72 22.34
N VAL A 100 7.07 -5.15 21.15
CA VAL A 100 8.35 -5.06 20.46
C VAL A 100 9.27 -4.05 21.16
N ASP A 101 8.78 -2.86 21.49
CA ASP A 101 9.55 -1.79 22.12
C ASP A 101 9.99 -2.18 23.54
N GLU A 102 9.20 -2.96 24.25
CA GLU A 102 9.53 -3.55 25.55
C GLU A 102 10.52 -4.74 25.43
N GLY A 103 10.85 -5.18 24.22
CA GLY A 103 11.71 -6.35 23.97
C GLY A 103 11.03 -7.68 24.30
N THR A 104 9.74 -7.70 24.53
CA THR A 104 8.95 -8.90 24.87
C THR A 104 8.75 -9.80 23.67
N ALA A 105 8.54 -9.21 22.49
CA ALA A 105 8.27 -9.98 21.27
C ALA A 105 9.12 -9.50 20.08
N ARG A 106 9.40 -10.47 19.22
CA ARG A 106 9.82 -10.27 17.83
C ARG A 106 8.62 -10.56 16.94
N PHE A 107 8.21 -9.58 16.13
CA PHE A 107 7.06 -9.71 15.25
C PHE A 107 7.50 -9.95 13.81
N VAL A 108 6.94 -10.97 13.16
CA VAL A 108 7.22 -11.35 11.78
C VAL A 108 5.93 -11.34 10.98
N HIS A 109 5.83 -10.48 9.98
CA HIS A 109 4.72 -10.46 9.03
C HIS A 109 5.06 -11.33 7.82
N LYS A 110 4.21 -12.32 7.50
CA LYS A 110 4.35 -13.21 6.35
C LYS A 110 3.18 -13.10 5.39
N HIS A 111 3.47 -13.15 4.11
CA HIS A 111 2.43 -13.05 3.08
C HIS A 111 1.70 -14.39 2.90
N MET A 112 0.35 -14.33 2.91
CA MET A 112 -0.49 -15.49 2.54
C MET A 112 -1.62 -15.02 1.63
N LEU A 113 -1.57 -15.39 0.36
CA LEU A 113 -2.44 -14.87 -0.70
C LEU A 113 -3.79 -15.60 -0.71
N VAL A 114 -4.79 -15.09 0.02
CA VAL A 114 -6.13 -15.72 0.12
C VAL A 114 -7.19 -15.03 -0.74
N ILE A 115 -7.03 -13.74 -1.07
CA ILE A 115 -7.97 -12.94 -1.87
C ILE A 115 -7.31 -12.47 -3.17
N ASP A 116 -6.46 -13.30 -3.76
CA ASP A 116 -5.63 -12.92 -4.90
C ASP A 116 -6.38 -13.02 -6.23
N ARG A 117 -7.35 -12.13 -6.43
CA ARG A 117 -7.98 -11.95 -7.73
C ARG A 117 -7.14 -10.99 -8.58
N GLU A 118 -6.85 -11.39 -9.81
CA GLU A 118 -6.05 -10.57 -10.75
C GLU A 118 -4.66 -10.18 -10.21
N ASN A 119 -4.05 -11.04 -9.39
CA ASN A 119 -2.76 -10.82 -8.72
C ASN A 119 -2.73 -9.58 -7.82
N THR A 120 -3.84 -9.16 -7.26
CA THR A 120 -3.90 -7.93 -6.45
C THR A 120 -3.22 -8.08 -5.10
N SER A 121 -3.41 -9.20 -4.41
CA SER A 121 -2.68 -9.51 -3.17
C SER A 121 -1.18 -9.71 -3.44
N LEU A 122 -0.84 -10.41 -4.52
CA LEU A 122 0.54 -10.62 -4.94
C LEU A 122 1.25 -9.27 -5.24
N ASN A 123 0.60 -8.39 -6.00
CA ASN A 123 1.17 -7.07 -6.31
C ASN A 123 1.42 -6.24 -5.05
N ALA A 124 0.50 -6.28 -4.07
CA ALA A 124 0.65 -5.56 -2.81
C ALA A 124 1.81 -6.13 -1.97
N ALA A 125 1.92 -7.45 -1.88
CA ALA A 125 2.99 -8.13 -1.17
C ALA A 125 4.37 -7.88 -1.81
N GLU A 126 4.49 -8.03 -3.13
CA GLU A 126 5.72 -7.68 -3.87
C GLU A 126 6.10 -6.21 -3.65
N ALA A 127 5.11 -5.30 -3.61
CA ALA A 127 5.35 -3.88 -3.41
C ALA A 127 5.89 -3.56 -2.01
N ALA A 128 5.34 -4.18 -0.95
CA ALA A 128 5.86 -4.04 0.41
C ALA A 128 7.32 -4.53 0.51
N GLU A 129 7.64 -5.65 -0.15
CA GLU A 129 9.01 -6.15 -0.23
C GLU A 129 9.94 -5.23 -1.03
N CYS A 130 9.46 -4.59 -2.10
CA CYS A 130 10.22 -3.59 -2.83
C CYS A 130 10.45 -2.31 -2.01
N ALA A 131 9.49 -1.91 -1.19
CA ALA A 131 9.65 -0.79 -0.26
C ALA A 131 10.68 -1.11 0.84
N ALA A 132 10.76 -2.37 1.28
CA ALA A 132 11.76 -2.85 2.22
C ALA A 132 13.21 -2.69 1.72
N ASP A 133 13.46 -2.73 0.41
CA ASP A 133 14.79 -2.44 -0.17
C ASP A 133 15.26 -1.01 0.12
N GLN A 134 14.32 -0.13 0.48
CA GLN A 134 14.59 1.26 0.81
C GLN A 134 14.35 1.55 2.31
N GLY A 135 14.08 0.51 3.12
CA GLY A 135 13.83 0.65 4.55
C GLY A 135 12.43 1.19 4.89
N TYR A 136 11.42 0.88 4.07
CA TYR A 136 10.05 1.38 4.24
C TYR A 136 8.99 0.26 4.18
N TYR A 137 9.34 -0.97 4.59
CA TYR A 137 8.39 -2.08 4.61
C TYR A 137 7.14 -1.73 5.42
N TRP A 138 7.33 -1.27 6.66
CA TRP A 138 6.24 -1.04 7.61
C TRP A 138 5.42 0.19 7.25
N ALA A 139 6.04 1.26 6.75
CA ALA A 139 5.30 2.42 6.24
C ALA A 139 4.42 2.04 5.04
N PHE A 140 4.92 1.18 4.15
CA PHE A 140 4.17 0.69 3.01
C PHE A 140 3.06 -0.28 3.43
N HIS A 141 3.33 -1.16 4.40
CA HIS A 141 2.37 -2.05 5.04
C HIS A 141 1.17 -1.29 5.61
N ASP A 142 1.42 -0.26 6.42
CA ASP A 142 0.36 0.54 7.03
C ASP A 142 -0.45 1.31 5.98
N MET A 143 0.23 1.84 4.96
CA MET A 143 -0.41 2.50 3.84
C MET A 143 -1.32 1.55 3.05
N LEU A 144 -0.92 0.30 2.83
CA LEU A 144 -1.75 -0.70 2.16
C LEU A 144 -3.03 -0.97 2.95
N PHE A 145 -2.95 -1.19 4.26
CA PHE A 145 -4.13 -1.41 5.08
C PHE A 145 -5.01 -0.15 5.18
N ALA A 146 -4.43 1.03 5.30
CA ALA A 146 -5.19 2.29 5.32
C ALA A 146 -5.99 2.52 4.03
N ASN A 147 -5.52 2.01 2.89
CA ASN A 147 -6.17 2.15 1.59
C ASN A 147 -6.99 0.93 1.16
N GLN A 148 -7.08 -0.13 1.98
CA GLN A 148 -7.82 -1.35 1.66
C GLN A 148 -9.33 -1.09 1.40
N PRO A 149 -10.02 -0.24 2.18
CA PRO A 149 -11.45 0.01 2.01
C PRO A 149 -11.79 0.82 0.77
N ALA A 150 -10.82 1.47 0.12
CA ALA A 150 -11.03 2.30 -1.05
C ALA A 150 -11.56 1.44 -2.22
N GLN A 151 -12.87 1.31 -2.28
CA GLN A 151 -13.59 0.59 -3.32
C GLN A 151 -13.24 1.19 -4.68
N GLY A 152 -12.77 0.36 -5.61
CA GLY A 152 -12.39 0.78 -6.96
C GLY A 152 -10.89 1.06 -7.14
N THR A 153 -10.07 1.01 -6.10
CA THR A 153 -8.62 1.03 -6.25
C THR A 153 -8.21 -0.34 -6.80
N LYS A 154 -7.89 -0.38 -8.09
CA LYS A 154 -7.27 -1.55 -8.68
C LYS A 154 -5.85 -1.63 -8.13
N TRP A 155 -5.58 -2.61 -7.29
CA TRP A 155 -4.24 -2.88 -6.75
C TRP A 155 -3.35 -3.52 -7.82
N SER A 156 -3.26 -2.80 -8.95
CA SER A 156 -2.36 -3.13 -10.04
C SER A 156 -0.93 -2.74 -9.68
N ARG A 157 0.04 -3.23 -10.44
CA ARG A 157 1.44 -2.81 -10.28
C ARG A 157 1.61 -1.30 -10.41
N ASP A 158 0.86 -0.66 -11.33
CA ASP A 158 0.92 0.80 -11.50
C ASP A 158 0.33 1.56 -10.29
N ALA A 159 -0.69 1.01 -9.64
CA ALA A 159 -1.20 1.56 -8.38
C ALA A 159 -0.14 1.48 -7.28
N MET A 160 0.57 0.37 -7.15
CA MET A 160 1.66 0.21 -6.18
C MET A 160 2.80 1.22 -6.42
N LYS A 161 3.13 1.50 -7.70
CA LYS A 161 4.11 2.54 -8.06
C LYS A 161 3.65 3.95 -7.62
N GLN A 162 2.34 4.24 -7.68
CA GLN A 162 1.81 5.51 -7.17
C GLN A 162 1.88 5.58 -5.64
N TYR A 163 1.66 4.48 -4.94
CA TYR A 163 1.84 4.40 -3.48
C TYR A 163 3.29 4.70 -3.08
N ALA A 164 4.26 4.07 -3.75
CA ALA A 164 5.67 4.34 -3.51
C ALA A 164 6.03 5.81 -3.73
N LYS A 165 5.49 6.43 -4.79
CA LYS A 165 5.66 7.86 -5.05
C LYS A 165 5.04 8.72 -3.93
N ALA A 166 3.86 8.36 -3.44
CA ALA A 166 3.18 9.09 -2.37
C ALA A 166 3.94 9.01 -1.03
N LEU A 167 4.63 7.89 -0.76
CA LEU A 167 5.53 7.74 0.39
C LEU A 167 6.89 8.42 0.19
N GLY A 168 7.19 8.96 -0.98
CA GLY A 168 8.47 9.63 -1.26
C GLY A 168 9.65 8.69 -1.52
N LEU A 169 9.39 7.42 -1.88
CA LEU A 169 10.45 6.46 -2.21
C LEU A 169 11.15 6.82 -3.52
N ASP A 170 12.37 6.33 -3.72
CA ASP A 170 13.00 6.33 -5.04
C ASP A 170 12.16 5.48 -6.01
N THR A 171 11.40 6.18 -6.84
CA THR A 171 10.49 5.54 -7.79
C THR A 171 11.21 4.79 -8.90
N GLY A 172 12.45 5.14 -9.23
CA GLY A 172 13.26 4.43 -10.21
C GLY A 172 13.63 3.04 -9.72
N ALA A 173 14.20 2.96 -8.52
CA ALA A 173 14.57 1.70 -7.86
C ALA A 173 13.32 0.85 -7.57
N PHE A 174 12.24 1.46 -7.06
CA PHE A 174 10.99 0.77 -6.79
C PHE A 174 10.36 0.16 -8.05
N ASN A 175 10.27 0.95 -9.13
CA ASN A 175 9.70 0.49 -10.39
C ASN A 175 10.51 -0.66 -10.98
N GLN A 176 11.85 -0.59 -10.94
CA GLN A 176 12.72 -1.67 -11.40
C GLN A 176 12.48 -2.96 -10.59
N CYS A 177 12.37 -2.86 -9.26
CA CYS A 177 12.05 -3.98 -8.39
C CYS A 177 10.71 -4.63 -8.76
N MET A 178 9.66 -3.81 -8.88
CA MET A 178 8.34 -4.28 -9.28
C MET A 178 8.34 -4.92 -10.67
N ASP A 179 8.93 -4.26 -11.67
CA ASP A 179 8.90 -4.72 -13.06
C ASP A 179 9.70 -6.00 -13.28
N SER A 180 10.78 -6.19 -12.52
CA SER A 180 11.56 -7.44 -12.51
C SER A 180 10.93 -8.56 -11.69
N GLN A 181 9.84 -8.30 -10.96
CA GLN A 181 9.20 -9.26 -10.04
C GLN A 181 10.19 -9.82 -9.00
N LYS A 182 11.11 -8.98 -8.52
CA LYS A 182 12.25 -9.37 -7.66
C LYS A 182 11.83 -10.25 -6.47
N TYR A 183 10.67 -9.99 -5.88
CA TYR A 183 10.20 -10.66 -4.66
C TYR A 183 9.07 -11.66 -4.88
N ARG A 184 8.71 -11.95 -6.16
CA ARG A 184 7.63 -12.87 -6.46
C ARG A 184 7.80 -14.24 -5.82
N GLU A 185 9.00 -14.82 -5.95
CA GLU A 185 9.28 -16.15 -5.39
C GLU A 185 9.22 -16.16 -3.86
N LYS A 186 9.74 -15.10 -3.19
CA LYS A 186 9.63 -14.94 -1.74
C LYS A 186 8.17 -14.91 -1.27
N VAL A 187 7.35 -14.08 -1.91
CA VAL A 187 5.93 -13.94 -1.57
C VAL A 187 5.19 -15.26 -1.77
N LEU A 188 5.45 -15.97 -2.86
CA LEU A 188 4.85 -17.27 -3.11
C LEU A 188 5.33 -18.34 -2.12
N ALA A 189 6.59 -18.29 -1.70
CA ALA A 189 7.13 -19.19 -0.69
C ALA A 189 6.48 -18.95 0.70
N ASP A 190 6.35 -17.67 1.13
CA ASP A 190 5.64 -17.32 2.36
C ASP A 190 4.19 -17.84 2.31
N SER A 191 3.50 -17.62 1.18
CA SER A 191 2.13 -18.10 1.00
C SER A 191 2.03 -19.63 1.04
N ALA A 192 2.95 -20.33 0.39
CA ALA A 192 3.00 -21.79 0.42
C ALA A 192 3.27 -22.32 1.84
N GLU A 193 4.13 -21.65 2.62
CA GLU A 193 4.38 -21.99 4.02
C GLU A 193 3.09 -21.86 4.85
N GLY A 194 2.34 -20.74 4.69
CA GLY A 194 1.06 -20.56 5.37
C GLY A 194 0.07 -21.68 5.05
N TYR A 195 -0.13 -21.98 3.77
CA TYR A 195 -1.01 -23.08 3.35
C TYR A 195 -0.52 -24.47 3.79
N GLY A 196 0.78 -24.65 3.92
CA GLY A 196 1.41 -25.90 4.38
C GLY A 196 1.41 -26.06 5.91
N THR A 197 1.15 -24.99 6.66
CA THR A 197 1.15 -25.05 8.14
C THR A 197 -0.13 -25.70 8.66
N PRO A 198 -0.02 -26.82 9.42
CA PRO A 198 -1.20 -27.53 9.89
C PRO A 198 -2.12 -26.67 10.73
N GLY A 199 -3.39 -26.61 10.34
CA GLY A 199 -4.46 -25.89 11.04
C GLY A 199 -4.65 -24.44 10.59
N ILE A 200 -3.79 -23.86 9.75
CA ILE A 200 -4.06 -22.61 9.07
C ILE A 200 -5.05 -22.84 7.93
N THR A 201 -6.15 -22.11 7.94
CA THR A 201 -7.22 -22.22 6.94
C THR A 201 -7.50 -20.88 6.24
N GLY A 202 -6.84 -19.80 6.63
CA GLY A 202 -7.02 -18.45 6.11
C GLY A 202 -6.22 -17.41 6.88
N THR A 203 -6.51 -16.16 6.61
CA THR A 203 -5.84 -15.01 7.23
C THR A 203 -6.84 -14.12 7.98
N PRO A 204 -6.39 -13.40 9.04
CA PRO A 204 -5.07 -13.54 9.64
C PRO A 204 -4.92 -14.85 10.42
N SER A 205 -3.71 -15.41 10.45
CA SER A 205 -3.35 -16.53 11.31
C SER A 205 -2.08 -16.20 12.08
N PHE A 206 -2.08 -16.47 13.38
CA PHE A 206 -1.00 -16.11 14.29
C PHE A 206 -0.34 -17.36 14.89
N LEU A 207 1.00 -17.36 14.90
CA LEU A 207 1.78 -18.35 15.63
C LEU A 207 2.58 -17.65 16.72
N VAL A 208 2.52 -18.19 17.93
CA VAL A 208 3.34 -17.76 19.08
C VAL A 208 4.34 -18.88 19.35
N ASN A 209 5.64 -18.58 19.20
CA ASN A 209 6.73 -19.56 19.28
C ASN A 209 6.44 -20.83 18.46
N GLY A 210 5.99 -20.66 17.22
CA GLY A 210 5.67 -21.73 16.27
C GLY A 210 4.35 -22.47 16.54
N THR A 211 3.62 -22.13 17.61
CA THR A 211 2.33 -22.74 17.93
C THR A 211 1.18 -21.92 17.40
N LEU A 212 0.31 -22.51 16.56
CA LEU A 212 -0.85 -21.83 15.99
C LEU A 212 -1.83 -21.43 17.09
N LEU A 213 -2.12 -20.14 17.16
CA LEU A 213 -3.12 -19.58 18.07
C LEU A 213 -4.54 -19.69 17.46
N ARG A 214 -5.44 -20.28 18.20
CA ARG A 214 -6.85 -20.40 17.81
C ARG A 214 -7.67 -19.30 18.52
N LEU A 215 -7.88 -18.18 17.83
CA LEU A 215 -8.68 -17.08 18.34
C LEU A 215 -10.14 -17.52 18.53
N GLN A 216 -10.72 -17.18 19.67
CA GLN A 216 -12.09 -17.55 20.02
C GLN A 216 -13.05 -16.36 19.96
N ARG A 217 -12.62 -15.18 20.39
CA ARG A 217 -13.50 -14.02 20.59
C ARG A 217 -12.91 -12.69 20.14
N SER A 218 -11.60 -12.51 20.23
CA SER A 218 -10.95 -11.22 20.02
C SER A 218 -9.51 -11.36 19.54
N TYR A 219 -9.05 -10.42 18.72
CA TYR A 219 -7.63 -10.33 18.37
C TYR A 219 -6.74 -10.02 19.59
N LEU A 220 -7.28 -9.45 20.68
CA LEU A 220 -6.51 -9.23 21.92
C LEU A 220 -6.00 -10.53 22.55
N GLU A 221 -6.59 -11.67 22.23
CA GLU A 221 -6.06 -13.00 22.64
C GLU A 221 -4.63 -13.24 22.12
N VAL A 222 -4.20 -12.54 21.06
CA VAL A 222 -2.81 -12.57 20.59
C VAL A 222 -1.88 -11.92 21.61
N VAL A 223 -2.27 -10.78 22.17
CA VAL A 223 -1.50 -10.06 23.19
C VAL A 223 -1.37 -10.92 24.45
N ASP A 224 -2.51 -11.49 24.92
CA ASP A 224 -2.53 -12.39 26.08
C ASP A 224 -1.62 -13.60 25.88
N ALA A 225 -1.64 -14.21 24.68
CA ALA A 225 -0.81 -15.37 24.36
C ALA A 225 0.69 -15.01 24.34
N VAL A 226 1.06 -13.86 23.81
CA VAL A 226 2.46 -13.38 23.80
C VAL A 226 2.93 -13.12 25.23
N GLN A 227 2.13 -12.42 26.05
CA GLN A 227 2.46 -12.14 27.44
C GLN A 227 2.62 -13.43 28.25
N ALA A 228 1.70 -14.38 28.07
CA ALA A 228 1.78 -15.69 28.73
C ALA A 228 3.04 -16.46 28.31
N ALA A 229 3.40 -16.46 27.02
CA ALA A 229 4.61 -17.09 26.50
C ALA A 229 5.89 -16.43 27.03
N ALA A 230 5.86 -15.12 27.31
CA ALA A 230 6.96 -14.38 27.94
C ALA A 230 7.05 -14.60 29.45
N GLY A 231 6.13 -15.34 30.06
CA GLY A 231 6.07 -15.54 31.51
C GLY A 231 5.57 -14.30 32.26
N LEU A 232 4.95 -13.37 31.57
CA LEU A 232 4.34 -12.19 32.18
C LEU A 232 2.93 -12.57 32.63
N SER A 233 2.58 -12.29 33.91
CA SER A 233 1.23 -12.54 34.38
C SER A 233 0.25 -11.66 33.61
N THR A 234 -0.76 -12.26 32.99
CA THR A 234 -1.91 -11.53 32.43
C THR A 234 -2.68 -10.87 33.58
N GLY A 235 -2.20 -9.71 34.02
CA GLY A 235 -2.90 -8.88 34.98
C GLY A 235 -4.10 -8.26 34.27
N GLN A 236 -5.28 -8.82 34.56
CA GLN A 236 -6.62 -8.27 34.34
C GLN A 236 -6.63 -6.83 33.75
N ALA A 237 -6.67 -6.71 32.43
CA ALA A 237 -7.22 -5.53 31.78
C ALA A 237 -8.73 -5.68 31.81
N GLY A 238 -9.38 -5.19 32.90
CA GLY A 238 -10.83 -5.27 32.96
C GLY A 238 -11.38 -5.04 34.38
N GLN A 239 -11.37 -3.80 34.85
CA GLN A 239 -12.45 -3.27 35.73
C GLN A 239 -12.89 -1.92 35.19
#